data_91a0e75aeb65c460daa2eeb8b2643a04
#
_entry.id   91a0e75aeb65c460daa2eeb8b2643a04
#
_cell.length_a   1.000
_cell.length_b   1.000
_cell.length_c   1.000
_cell.angle_alpha   90.00
_cell.angle_beta   90.00
_cell.angle_gamma   90.00
#
_symmetry.space_group_name_H-M   'P 1'
#
loop_
_entity.id
_entity.type
_entity.pdbx_description
1 polymer ?
#
loop_
_entity_poly.entity_id
_entity_poly.type
_entity_poly.pdbx_seq_one_letter_code
_entity_poly.pdbx_strand_id
1 'polypeptide(L)'
;MPILRLMALMLAAALLPAQIVTEKVFGPEVKTGPYKPPATITGLDNGDLLIAYYGGEGEYANDTAVFVARKKAGSKKWSAPRRVAQDPFRSLGNGVIWQAPGGAVWLFYVVRFGDTWSDFRIAVKISRDRGETWSDSSLLTLERGWMVRGRPIVLSSGKYLLPIYHETGEDRERVAPDTTSLFLLYDPATRQWTPTGRIRSRLGNLQPAPVELSPGHLLAFCRRGGGYDGQPDGWLVRAESRDGGLTWGPGEDSQFPNPNSAVELIKLANGHLLLIYNDSFSERTPLAAALSMDGGKTWPVKKILASGPNSYAYPSAFQAPDGKIHLVYTSDERKTINHAVFTEADLKTP
;
A
#
# COMPACT_ATOMS: atom_id res chain seq x y z
N MET A 1 -9.18 68.88 -24.10
CA MET A 1 -8.64 67.53 -24.31
C MET A 1 -8.86 66.73 -23.01
N PRO A 2 -9.75 65.75 -22.94
CA PRO A 2 -9.96 64.91 -21.75
C PRO A 2 -9.06 63.68 -21.81
N ILE A 3 -8.32 63.46 -20.73
CA ILE A 3 -7.42 62.33 -20.51
C ILE A 3 -8.30 61.13 -20.11
N LEU A 4 -8.38 60.13 -20.99
CA LEU A 4 -9.05 58.84 -20.77
C LEU A 4 -8.17 58.00 -19.84
N ARG A 5 -8.56 57.79 -18.59
CA ARG A 5 -7.95 56.80 -17.66
C ARG A 5 -8.47 55.42 -18.00
N LEU A 6 -7.64 54.56 -18.57
CA LEU A 6 -7.88 53.16 -18.75
C LEU A 6 -7.73 52.47 -17.36
N MET A 7 -8.83 52.05 -16.76
CA MET A 7 -8.83 51.13 -15.60
C MET A 7 -8.62 49.70 -16.13
N ALA A 8 -7.45 49.12 -15.91
CA ALA A 8 -7.20 47.70 -16.12
C ALA A 8 -7.88 46.92 -15.01
N LEU A 9 -8.98 46.22 -15.34
CA LEU A 9 -9.60 45.25 -14.47
C LEU A 9 -8.73 44.00 -14.45
N MET A 10 -7.96 43.79 -13.35
CA MET A 10 -7.33 42.49 -13.10
C MET A 10 -8.43 41.52 -12.65
N LEU A 11 -8.85 40.61 -13.53
CA LEU A 11 -9.62 39.44 -13.16
C LEU A 11 -8.70 38.54 -12.33
N ALA A 12 -8.86 38.53 -11.02
CA ALA A 12 -8.33 37.48 -10.17
C ALA A 12 -9.11 36.21 -10.48
N ALA A 13 -8.53 35.31 -11.26
CA ALA A 13 -9.05 33.96 -11.41
C ALA A 13 -9.01 33.30 -10.02
N ALA A 14 -10.16 33.17 -9.37
CA ALA A 14 -10.30 32.36 -8.18
C ALA A 14 -9.93 30.93 -8.57
N LEU A 15 -8.76 30.46 -8.14
CA LEU A 15 -8.39 29.06 -8.20
C LEU A 15 -9.40 28.30 -7.34
N LEU A 16 -10.34 27.62 -7.97
CA LEU A 16 -11.19 26.64 -7.28
C LEU A 16 -10.26 25.66 -6.58
N PRO A 17 -10.53 25.26 -5.33
CA PRO A 17 -9.73 24.26 -4.65
C PRO A 17 -9.69 23.01 -5.50
N ALA A 18 -8.50 22.51 -5.81
CA ALA A 18 -8.33 21.32 -6.62
C ALA A 18 -8.96 20.14 -5.85
N GLN A 19 -10.05 19.64 -6.38
CA GLN A 19 -10.77 18.52 -5.78
C GLN A 19 -10.03 17.23 -6.11
N ILE A 20 -9.72 16.41 -5.09
CA ILE A 20 -9.16 15.07 -5.30
C ILE A 20 -10.14 14.25 -6.13
N VAL A 21 -9.73 13.89 -7.34
CA VAL A 21 -10.57 13.12 -8.26
C VAL A 21 -10.48 11.66 -7.89
N THR A 22 -11.61 11.08 -7.48
CA THR A 22 -11.72 9.65 -7.17
C THR A 22 -12.68 8.98 -8.15
N GLU A 23 -12.26 7.85 -8.72
CA GLU A 23 -13.08 6.99 -9.58
C GLU A 23 -13.24 5.61 -8.95
N LYS A 24 -14.40 4.98 -9.12
CA LYS A 24 -14.59 3.56 -8.84
C LYS A 24 -13.92 2.75 -9.95
N VAL A 25 -12.98 1.89 -9.58
CA VAL A 25 -12.31 0.98 -10.52
C VAL A 25 -13.17 -0.25 -10.75
N PHE A 26 -13.50 -0.97 -9.67
CA PHE A 26 -14.35 -2.16 -9.67
C PHE A 26 -15.22 -2.17 -8.42
N GLY A 27 -16.43 -2.68 -8.56
CA GLY A 27 -17.36 -2.94 -7.49
C GLY A 27 -17.86 -4.40 -7.52
N PRO A 28 -18.90 -4.71 -6.74
CA PRO A 28 -19.46 -6.07 -6.69
C PRO A 28 -20.04 -6.56 -8.03
N GLU A 29 -20.30 -5.66 -8.98
CA GLU A 29 -20.77 -6.00 -10.34
C GLU A 29 -19.72 -6.77 -11.17
N VAL A 30 -18.45 -6.72 -10.80
CA VAL A 30 -17.37 -7.41 -11.53
C VAL A 30 -17.26 -8.85 -11.03
N LYS A 31 -17.35 -9.81 -11.96
CA LYS A 31 -17.37 -11.25 -11.68
C LYS A 31 -15.99 -11.82 -11.25
N THR A 32 -15.45 -11.30 -10.17
CA THR A 32 -14.25 -11.82 -9.50
C THR A 32 -14.51 -12.21 -8.05
N GLY A 33 -15.79 -12.41 -7.71
CA GLY A 33 -16.29 -12.54 -6.35
C GLY A 33 -16.61 -11.18 -5.72
N PRO A 34 -17.47 -11.13 -4.70
CA PRO A 34 -17.85 -9.88 -4.04
C PRO A 34 -16.68 -9.28 -3.25
N TYR A 35 -15.74 -10.07 -2.75
CA TYR A 35 -14.63 -9.66 -1.91
C TYR A 35 -13.39 -9.31 -2.75
N LYS A 36 -12.80 -8.11 -2.57
CA LYS A 36 -11.74 -7.57 -3.44
C LYS A 36 -10.56 -6.88 -2.71
N PRO A 37 -10.17 -7.25 -1.49
CA PRO A 37 -9.04 -6.64 -0.80
C PRO A 37 -7.77 -7.49 -0.89
N PRO A 38 -6.61 -6.91 -0.47
CA PRO A 38 -6.27 -5.52 -0.73
C PRO A 38 -5.97 -5.32 -2.21
N ALA A 39 -6.17 -4.12 -2.69
CA ALA A 39 -5.65 -3.73 -4.00
C ALA A 39 -4.30 -3.03 -3.85
N THR A 40 -3.38 -3.28 -4.77
CA THR A 40 -2.12 -2.55 -4.91
C THR A 40 -1.99 -1.98 -6.32
N ILE A 41 -1.24 -0.88 -6.46
CA ILE A 41 -1.08 -0.18 -7.75
C ILE A 41 0.39 0.05 -8.06
N THR A 42 0.75 -0.02 -9.34
CA THR A 42 2.06 0.41 -9.85
C THR A 42 1.93 1.11 -11.20
N GLY A 43 2.77 2.10 -11.44
CA GLY A 43 3.01 2.66 -12.77
C GLY A 43 4.04 1.83 -13.51
N LEU A 44 3.88 1.71 -14.82
CA LEU A 44 4.84 1.07 -15.71
C LEU A 44 5.67 2.13 -16.45
N ASP A 45 6.82 1.71 -16.94
CA ASP A 45 7.77 2.53 -17.71
C ASP A 45 7.18 3.12 -19.01
N ASN A 46 6.09 2.53 -19.53
CA ASN A 46 5.35 3.02 -20.70
C ASN A 46 4.16 3.94 -20.34
N GLY A 47 4.01 4.30 -19.06
CA GLY A 47 2.92 5.14 -18.54
C GLY A 47 1.61 4.42 -18.25
N ASP A 48 1.51 3.11 -18.51
CA ASP A 48 0.35 2.32 -18.10
C ASP A 48 0.31 2.16 -16.56
N LEU A 49 -0.87 1.94 -16.01
CA LEU A 49 -1.06 1.55 -14.63
C LEU A 49 -1.50 0.09 -14.55
N LEU A 50 -0.97 -0.63 -13.58
CA LEU A 50 -1.47 -1.95 -13.19
C LEU A 50 -1.98 -1.90 -11.75
N ILE A 51 -3.10 -2.58 -11.51
CA ILE A 51 -3.56 -2.93 -10.17
C ILE A 51 -3.59 -4.44 -10.03
N ALA A 52 -3.27 -4.92 -8.82
CA ALA A 52 -3.47 -6.31 -8.44
C ALA A 52 -4.33 -6.37 -7.17
N TYR A 53 -5.20 -7.36 -7.09
CA TYR A 53 -6.03 -7.65 -5.93
C TYR A 53 -6.38 -9.15 -5.92
N TYR A 54 -6.82 -9.68 -4.77
CA TYR A 54 -7.43 -10.99 -4.79
C TYR A 54 -8.96 -10.86 -4.73
N GLY A 55 -9.65 -11.83 -5.30
CA GLY A 55 -11.10 -11.86 -5.34
C GLY A 55 -11.62 -13.29 -5.15
N GLY A 56 -12.81 -13.41 -4.58
CA GLY A 56 -13.49 -14.65 -4.29
C GLY A 56 -14.75 -14.39 -3.47
N GLU A 57 -15.40 -15.44 -2.99
CA GLU A 57 -16.61 -15.36 -2.18
C GLU A 57 -16.35 -14.78 -0.77
N GLY A 58 -15.14 -14.91 -0.25
CA GLY A 58 -14.75 -14.39 1.06
C GLY A 58 -13.27 -14.55 1.35
N GLU A 59 -12.85 -14.04 2.49
CA GLU A 59 -11.44 -13.92 2.87
C GLU A 59 -10.70 -15.26 2.96
N TYR A 60 -11.39 -16.32 3.36
CA TYR A 60 -10.85 -17.67 3.50
C TYR A 60 -11.42 -18.67 2.49
N ALA A 61 -12.19 -18.18 1.52
CA ALA A 61 -12.82 -19.05 0.53
C ALA A 61 -11.77 -19.70 -0.39
N ASN A 62 -11.95 -20.96 -0.73
CA ASN A 62 -11.00 -21.71 -1.56
C ASN A 62 -10.99 -21.26 -3.03
N ASP A 63 -11.98 -20.49 -3.45
CA ASP A 63 -12.08 -19.94 -4.80
C ASP A 63 -11.29 -18.63 -5.00
N THR A 64 -10.65 -18.09 -3.94
CA THR A 64 -9.88 -16.86 -4.05
C THR A 64 -8.71 -17.02 -5.03
N ALA A 65 -8.59 -16.04 -5.91
CA ALA A 65 -7.55 -15.95 -6.93
C ALA A 65 -6.99 -14.53 -6.99
N VAL A 66 -5.81 -14.35 -7.58
CA VAL A 66 -5.23 -13.03 -7.81
C VAL A 66 -5.52 -12.55 -9.21
N PHE A 67 -6.04 -11.34 -9.29
CA PHE A 67 -6.43 -10.66 -10.52
C PHE A 67 -5.55 -9.44 -10.76
N VAL A 68 -5.30 -9.15 -12.03
CA VAL A 68 -4.61 -7.94 -12.49
C VAL A 68 -5.47 -7.23 -13.52
N ALA A 69 -5.57 -5.91 -13.41
CA ALA A 69 -6.18 -5.05 -14.42
C ALA A 69 -5.24 -3.92 -14.82
N ARG A 70 -5.39 -3.43 -16.04
CA ARG A 70 -4.57 -2.40 -16.67
C ARG A 70 -5.39 -1.17 -17.00
N LYS A 71 -4.81 0.00 -16.77
CA LYS A 71 -5.26 1.26 -17.38
C LYS A 71 -4.14 1.74 -18.30
N LYS A 72 -4.38 1.75 -19.61
CA LYS A 72 -3.40 2.22 -20.58
C LYS A 72 -3.14 3.71 -20.41
N ALA A 73 -1.93 4.16 -20.70
CA ALA A 73 -1.58 5.57 -20.73
C ALA A 73 -2.58 6.36 -21.56
N GLY A 74 -3.08 7.47 -21.02
CA GLY A 74 -4.12 8.30 -21.66
C GLY A 74 -5.55 7.73 -21.65
N SER A 75 -5.75 6.48 -21.24
CA SER A 75 -7.08 5.88 -21.15
C SER A 75 -7.84 6.38 -19.91
N LYS A 76 -9.16 6.58 -20.08
CA LYS A 76 -10.08 6.82 -18.96
C LYS A 76 -10.63 5.53 -18.34
N LYS A 77 -10.38 4.36 -18.95
CA LYS A 77 -10.99 3.09 -18.55
C LYS A 77 -9.95 2.06 -18.14
N TRP A 78 -10.26 1.32 -17.11
CA TRP A 78 -9.57 0.09 -16.73
C TRP A 78 -10.01 -1.06 -17.63
N SER A 79 -9.10 -1.98 -17.93
CA SER A 79 -9.44 -3.26 -18.58
C SER A 79 -10.30 -4.12 -17.65
N ALA A 80 -11.01 -5.08 -18.20
CA ALA A 80 -11.54 -6.18 -17.38
C ALA A 80 -10.39 -6.85 -16.61
N PRO A 81 -10.61 -7.26 -15.35
CA PRO A 81 -9.59 -7.95 -14.57
C PRO A 81 -9.32 -9.33 -15.16
N ARG A 82 -8.04 -9.69 -15.21
CA ARG A 82 -7.59 -11.00 -15.66
C ARG A 82 -7.03 -11.78 -14.49
N ARG A 83 -7.46 -13.03 -14.32
CA ARG A 83 -6.92 -13.93 -13.30
C ARG A 83 -5.51 -14.35 -13.69
N VAL A 84 -4.53 -14.07 -12.82
CA VAL A 84 -3.10 -14.32 -13.08
C VAL A 84 -2.49 -15.35 -12.14
N ALA A 85 -3.13 -15.61 -11.00
CA ALA A 85 -2.76 -16.70 -10.11
C ALA A 85 -4.01 -17.34 -9.52
N GLN A 86 -3.99 -18.67 -9.44
CA GLN A 86 -5.00 -19.52 -8.82
C GLN A 86 -4.33 -20.78 -8.31
N ASP A 87 -4.81 -21.33 -7.20
CA ASP A 87 -4.48 -22.65 -6.73
C ASP A 87 -5.79 -23.48 -6.68
N PRO A 88 -5.82 -24.73 -7.19
CA PRO A 88 -7.05 -25.50 -7.24
C PRO A 88 -7.53 -25.98 -5.87
N PHE A 89 -6.68 -25.92 -4.84
CA PHE A 89 -6.95 -26.47 -3.51
C PHE A 89 -6.86 -25.42 -2.40
N ARG A 90 -6.26 -24.26 -2.67
CA ARG A 90 -5.89 -23.28 -1.63
C ARG A 90 -6.36 -21.90 -1.98
N SER A 91 -6.79 -21.14 -0.96
CA SER A 91 -7.05 -19.72 -1.12
C SER A 91 -5.76 -18.95 -1.33
N LEU A 92 -5.85 -17.90 -2.16
CA LEU A 92 -4.79 -16.93 -2.38
C LEU A 92 -5.20 -15.58 -1.78
N GLY A 93 -4.22 -14.74 -1.45
CA GLY A 93 -4.49 -13.43 -0.87
C GLY A 93 -3.39 -12.40 -1.19
N ASN A 94 -3.62 -11.16 -0.77
CA ASN A 94 -2.65 -10.05 -0.71
C ASN A 94 -1.81 -9.88 -1.99
N GLY A 95 -2.44 -9.72 -3.15
CA GLY A 95 -1.74 -9.45 -4.40
C GLY A 95 -0.99 -8.11 -4.36
N VAL A 96 0.35 -8.15 -4.48
CA VAL A 96 1.23 -6.96 -4.51
C VAL A 96 1.93 -6.90 -5.85
N ILE A 97 1.61 -5.86 -6.63
CA ILE A 97 2.19 -5.64 -7.96
C ILE A 97 3.20 -4.49 -7.93
N TRP A 98 4.34 -4.70 -8.57
CA TRP A 98 5.41 -3.73 -8.61
C TRP A 98 6.29 -3.91 -9.85
N GLN A 99 6.64 -2.83 -10.56
CA GLN A 99 7.65 -2.86 -11.61
C GLN A 99 9.02 -2.52 -11.00
N ALA A 100 9.98 -3.44 -11.15
CA ALA A 100 11.35 -3.22 -10.74
C ALA A 100 12.09 -2.28 -11.72
N PRO A 101 13.18 -1.61 -11.31
CA PRO A 101 13.96 -0.73 -12.18
C PRO A 101 14.43 -1.35 -13.50
N GLY A 102 14.60 -2.65 -13.56
CA GLY A 102 14.94 -3.37 -14.80
C GLY A 102 13.74 -3.68 -15.71
N GLY A 103 12.56 -3.10 -15.46
CA GLY A 103 11.35 -3.25 -16.28
C GLY A 103 10.52 -4.51 -15.99
N ALA A 104 11.07 -5.50 -15.28
CA ALA A 104 10.32 -6.68 -14.88
C ALA A 104 9.19 -6.31 -13.89
N VAL A 105 7.99 -6.84 -14.12
CA VAL A 105 6.87 -6.69 -13.18
C VAL A 105 6.84 -7.91 -12.28
N TRP A 106 6.86 -7.66 -10.97
CA TRP A 106 6.77 -8.67 -9.94
C TRP A 106 5.37 -8.66 -9.35
N LEU A 107 4.79 -9.84 -9.19
CA LEU A 107 3.53 -10.06 -8.49
C LEU A 107 3.80 -10.98 -7.32
N PHE A 108 3.84 -10.43 -6.12
CA PHE A 108 3.88 -11.18 -4.88
C PHE A 108 2.46 -11.42 -4.38
N TYR A 109 2.22 -12.56 -3.78
CA TYR A 109 0.94 -12.89 -3.17
C TYR A 109 1.12 -14.00 -2.15
N VAL A 110 0.07 -14.33 -1.41
CA VAL A 110 0.14 -15.36 -0.40
C VAL A 110 -0.73 -16.56 -0.77
N VAL A 111 -0.28 -17.75 -0.39
CA VAL A 111 -0.96 -19.05 -0.58
C VAL A 111 -1.19 -19.66 0.78
N ARG A 112 -2.42 -20.06 1.09
CA ARG A 112 -2.81 -20.64 2.36
C ARG A 112 -2.56 -22.15 2.39
N PHE A 113 -1.94 -22.63 3.46
CA PHE A 113 -1.66 -24.07 3.68
C PHE A 113 -2.39 -24.66 4.88
N GLY A 114 -3.11 -23.86 5.65
CA GLY A 114 -3.89 -24.26 6.82
C GLY A 114 -5.12 -23.38 7.02
N ASP A 115 -5.54 -23.15 8.26
CA ASP A 115 -6.83 -22.53 8.57
C ASP A 115 -6.75 -21.05 8.98
N THR A 116 -5.56 -20.55 9.28
CA THR A 116 -5.34 -19.18 9.80
C THR A 116 -4.36 -18.39 8.93
N TRP A 117 -4.23 -17.08 9.20
CA TRP A 117 -3.24 -16.23 8.53
C TRP A 117 -1.79 -16.68 8.81
N SER A 118 -1.53 -17.31 9.95
CA SER A 118 -0.22 -17.89 10.27
C SER A 118 0.17 -19.10 9.39
N ASP A 119 -0.76 -19.59 8.56
CA ASP A 119 -0.54 -20.75 7.68
C ASP A 119 -0.20 -20.36 6.23
N PHE A 120 -0.08 -19.08 5.94
CA PHE A 120 0.25 -18.62 4.60
C PHE A 120 1.75 -18.68 4.29
N ARG A 121 2.07 -18.69 3.01
CA ARG A 121 3.42 -18.57 2.43
C ARG A 121 3.40 -17.52 1.32
N ILE A 122 4.51 -16.84 1.14
CA ILE A 122 4.65 -15.88 0.04
C ILE A 122 5.01 -16.62 -1.24
N ALA A 123 4.24 -16.36 -2.29
CA ALA A 123 4.52 -16.78 -3.65
C ALA A 123 4.81 -15.58 -4.55
N VAL A 124 5.46 -15.84 -5.68
CA VAL A 124 5.82 -14.82 -6.65
C VAL A 124 5.62 -15.32 -8.08
N LYS A 125 5.20 -14.40 -8.96
CA LYS A 125 5.26 -14.53 -10.43
C LYS A 125 5.96 -13.31 -11.00
N ILE A 126 6.65 -13.49 -12.14
CA ILE A 126 7.37 -12.42 -12.81
C ILE A 126 6.89 -12.32 -14.25
N SER A 127 6.63 -11.09 -14.69
CA SER A 127 6.35 -10.74 -16.07
C SER A 127 7.53 -9.95 -16.65
N ARG A 128 7.94 -10.27 -17.88
CA ARG A 128 9.00 -9.55 -18.61
C ARG A 128 8.46 -8.70 -19.76
N ASP A 129 7.15 -8.69 -19.93
CA ASP A 129 6.39 -8.02 -20.97
C ASP A 129 5.32 -7.07 -20.41
N ARG A 130 5.67 -6.39 -19.31
CA ARG A 130 4.81 -5.40 -18.64
C ARG A 130 3.47 -5.96 -18.15
N GLY A 131 3.43 -7.25 -17.74
CA GLY A 131 2.24 -7.87 -17.17
C GLY A 131 1.30 -8.51 -18.20
N GLU A 132 1.74 -8.69 -19.46
CA GLU A 132 0.97 -9.42 -20.47
C GLU A 132 1.02 -10.92 -20.20
N THR A 133 2.20 -11.48 -20.01
CA THR A 133 2.38 -12.88 -19.62
C THR A 133 3.13 -13.00 -18.30
N TRP A 134 2.99 -14.13 -17.63
CA TRP A 134 3.53 -14.37 -16.30
C TRP A 134 4.24 -15.72 -16.24
N SER A 135 5.33 -15.79 -15.50
CA SER A 135 6.00 -17.05 -15.16
C SER A 135 5.06 -17.98 -14.40
N ASP A 136 5.46 -19.23 -14.23
CA ASP A 136 4.84 -20.11 -13.22
C ASP A 136 5.00 -19.50 -11.83
N SER A 137 4.12 -19.95 -10.91
CA SER A 137 4.21 -19.61 -9.50
C SER A 137 5.40 -20.29 -8.84
N SER A 138 6.12 -19.53 -8.02
CA SER A 138 7.16 -20.08 -7.15
C SER A 138 6.95 -19.58 -5.73
N LEU A 139 7.16 -20.43 -4.74
CA LEU A 139 7.23 -19.95 -3.35
C LEU A 139 8.50 -19.11 -3.19
N LEU A 140 8.35 -17.90 -2.69
CA LEU A 140 9.47 -17.01 -2.39
C LEU A 140 10.23 -17.48 -1.13
N THR A 141 9.49 -18.04 -0.18
CA THR A 141 9.99 -18.55 1.09
C THR A 141 9.11 -19.71 1.56
N LEU A 142 9.70 -20.62 2.31
CA LEU A 142 8.99 -21.75 2.94
C LEU A 142 8.51 -21.42 4.38
N GLU A 143 8.88 -20.23 4.88
CA GLU A 143 8.55 -19.81 6.23
C GLU A 143 7.03 -19.68 6.41
N ARG A 144 6.53 -20.35 7.46
CA ARG A 144 5.11 -20.31 7.86
C ARG A 144 4.76 -18.93 8.41
N GLY A 145 3.60 -18.41 8.03
CA GLY A 145 3.08 -17.13 8.53
C GLY A 145 3.76 -15.90 7.94
N TRP A 146 4.70 -16.07 7.02
CA TRP A 146 5.25 -14.92 6.32
C TRP A 146 4.29 -14.44 5.24
N MET A 147 3.96 -13.16 5.34
CA MET A 147 2.92 -12.51 4.57
C MET A 147 3.47 -11.26 3.90
N VAL A 148 2.88 -10.87 2.77
CA VAL A 148 3.21 -9.63 2.04
C VAL A 148 1.95 -8.78 1.89
N ARG A 149 2.12 -7.44 1.89
CA ARG A 149 1.04 -6.50 1.56
C ARG A 149 1.56 -5.21 0.94
N GLY A 150 2.71 -4.71 1.37
CA GLY A 150 3.34 -3.49 0.87
C GLY A 150 4.21 -3.75 -0.36
N ARG A 151 4.40 -2.72 -1.19
CA ARG A 151 5.28 -2.78 -2.36
C ARG A 151 6.74 -2.68 -1.96
N PRO A 152 7.66 -3.32 -2.70
CA PRO A 152 9.09 -3.09 -2.52
C PRO A 152 9.46 -1.62 -2.71
N ILE A 153 10.47 -1.17 -1.98
CA ILE A 153 11.19 0.08 -2.27
C ILE A 153 12.58 -0.23 -2.81
N VAL A 154 13.11 0.66 -3.64
CA VAL A 154 14.50 0.61 -4.11
C VAL A 154 15.34 1.45 -3.18
N LEU A 155 16.35 0.85 -2.57
CA LEU A 155 17.29 1.55 -1.69
C LEU A 155 18.35 2.28 -2.51
N SER A 156 18.99 3.27 -1.92
CA SER A 156 20.14 3.97 -2.52
C SER A 156 21.31 3.06 -2.89
N SER A 157 21.40 1.90 -2.22
CA SER A 157 22.36 0.82 -2.55
C SER A 157 22.00 0.04 -3.83
N GLY A 158 20.87 0.29 -4.45
CA GLY A 158 20.35 -0.47 -5.59
C GLY A 158 19.64 -1.78 -5.21
N LYS A 159 19.62 -2.16 -3.94
CA LYS A 159 18.87 -3.32 -3.44
C LYS A 159 17.40 -3.00 -3.30
N TYR A 160 16.55 -4.06 -3.31
CA TYR A 160 15.11 -3.92 -3.15
C TYR A 160 14.70 -4.43 -1.76
N LEU A 161 13.95 -3.63 -1.04
CA LEU A 161 13.43 -3.98 0.29
C LEU A 161 11.93 -4.28 0.18
N LEU A 162 11.57 -5.57 0.24
CA LEU A 162 10.18 -6.03 0.23
C LEU A 162 9.66 -6.05 1.66
N PRO A 163 8.65 -5.23 2.00
CA PRO A 163 8.02 -5.27 3.31
C PRO A 163 7.17 -6.52 3.46
N ILE A 164 7.44 -7.29 4.50
CA ILE A 164 6.71 -8.49 4.87
C ILE A 164 6.40 -8.47 6.37
N TYR A 165 5.60 -9.41 6.83
CA TYR A 165 5.33 -9.60 8.24
C TYR A 165 5.17 -11.09 8.55
N HIS A 166 5.44 -11.44 9.80
CA HIS A 166 5.27 -12.78 10.31
C HIS A 166 4.07 -12.79 11.22
N GLU A 167 2.97 -13.32 10.72
CA GLU A 167 1.76 -13.51 11.48
C GLU A 167 1.85 -14.82 12.26
N THR A 168 1.51 -14.74 13.54
CA THR A 168 1.53 -15.84 14.49
C THR A 168 0.15 -16.01 15.11
N GLY A 169 -0.04 -17.10 15.86
CA GLY A 169 -1.31 -17.40 16.51
C GLY A 169 -2.30 -18.15 15.59
N GLU A 170 -3.39 -18.58 16.18
CA GLU A 170 -4.40 -19.43 15.55
C GLU A 170 -5.78 -18.75 15.45
N ASP A 171 -5.89 -17.50 15.85
CA ASP A 171 -7.09 -16.71 15.74
C ASP A 171 -7.18 -16.07 14.35
N ARG A 172 -8.33 -16.15 13.70
CA ARG A 172 -8.57 -15.60 12.37
C ARG A 172 -8.77 -14.08 12.39
N GLU A 173 -9.21 -13.52 13.52
CA GLU A 173 -9.62 -12.12 13.62
C GLU A 173 -8.67 -11.29 14.51
N ARG A 174 -7.94 -11.93 15.39
CA ARG A 174 -7.05 -11.24 16.32
C ARG A 174 -5.59 -11.43 15.92
N VAL A 175 -4.89 -10.33 15.74
CA VAL A 175 -3.44 -10.33 15.52
C VAL A 175 -2.74 -10.64 16.84
N ALA A 176 -1.95 -11.71 16.88
CA ALA A 176 -1.23 -12.11 18.07
C ALA A 176 -0.14 -11.10 18.47
N PRO A 177 0.17 -10.93 19.76
CA PRO A 177 1.10 -9.92 20.24
C PRO A 177 2.57 -10.17 19.83
N ASP A 178 2.91 -11.38 19.44
CA ASP A 178 4.22 -11.75 18.92
C ASP A 178 4.32 -11.68 17.37
N THR A 179 3.25 -11.26 16.68
CA THR A 179 3.28 -10.89 15.27
C THR A 179 4.23 -9.73 15.05
N THR A 180 5.10 -9.83 14.05
CA THR A 180 6.17 -8.87 13.81
C THR A 180 6.28 -8.49 12.35
N SER A 181 6.60 -7.22 12.08
CA SER A 181 7.07 -6.77 10.77
C SER A 181 8.55 -7.09 10.59
N LEU A 182 8.93 -7.43 9.35
CA LEU A 182 10.31 -7.60 8.90
C LEU A 182 10.35 -7.34 7.40
N PHE A 183 11.52 -7.54 6.78
CA PHE A 183 11.70 -7.29 5.36
C PHE A 183 12.50 -8.41 4.71
N LEU A 184 12.34 -8.54 3.40
CA LEU A 184 13.23 -9.33 2.55
C LEU A 184 14.04 -8.36 1.69
N LEU A 185 15.36 -8.39 1.86
CA LEU A 185 16.29 -7.60 1.08
C LEU A 185 16.73 -8.42 -0.13
N TYR A 186 16.40 -7.95 -1.33
CA TYR A 186 16.83 -8.54 -2.59
C TYR A 186 18.06 -7.82 -3.14
N ASP A 187 19.08 -8.58 -3.47
CA ASP A 187 20.26 -8.08 -4.18
C ASP A 187 20.19 -8.45 -5.66
N PRO A 188 19.97 -7.48 -6.57
CA PRO A 188 19.87 -7.76 -8.01
C PRO A 188 21.15 -8.34 -8.62
N ALA A 189 22.32 -8.06 -8.04
CA ALA A 189 23.60 -8.58 -8.55
C ALA A 189 23.76 -10.07 -8.28
N THR A 190 23.38 -10.53 -7.10
CA THR A 190 23.47 -11.95 -6.71
C THR A 190 22.17 -12.71 -6.92
N ARG A 191 21.05 -11.98 -7.11
CA ARG A 191 19.68 -12.52 -7.19
C ARG A 191 19.23 -13.26 -5.91
N GLN A 192 19.75 -12.86 -4.77
CA GLN A 192 19.44 -13.50 -3.50
C GLN A 192 18.55 -12.63 -2.63
N TRP A 193 17.68 -13.31 -1.87
CA TRP A 193 16.84 -12.73 -0.84
C TRP A 193 17.44 -13.00 0.54
N THR A 194 17.54 -11.97 1.37
CA THR A 194 18.04 -12.06 2.75
C THR A 194 16.97 -11.51 3.68
N PRO A 195 16.49 -12.29 4.68
CA PRO A 195 15.59 -11.76 5.69
C PRO A 195 16.33 -10.78 6.62
N THR A 196 15.60 -9.78 7.11
CA THR A 196 16.13 -8.75 8.01
C THR A 196 15.72 -8.99 9.47
N GLY A 197 16.19 -8.14 10.37
CA GLY A 197 15.70 -8.07 11.75
C GLY A 197 14.22 -7.73 11.83
N ARG A 198 13.59 -8.01 12.97
CA ARG A 198 12.17 -7.88 13.22
C ARG A 198 11.87 -6.60 13.98
N ILE A 199 10.78 -5.92 13.62
CA ILE A 199 10.18 -4.86 14.42
C ILE A 199 9.23 -5.52 15.42
N ARG A 200 9.49 -5.35 16.72
CA ARG A 200 8.63 -5.84 17.81
C ARG A 200 7.96 -4.66 18.50
N SER A 201 6.69 -4.79 18.84
CA SER A 201 5.92 -3.75 19.53
C SER A 201 4.96 -4.35 20.56
N ARG A 202 4.42 -3.52 21.40
CA ARG A 202 3.61 -3.91 22.57
C ARG A 202 2.41 -4.80 22.24
N LEU A 203 1.69 -4.50 21.16
CA LEU A 203 0.50 -5.25 20.73
C LEU A 203 0.76 -6.19 19.55
N GLY A 204 2.03 -6.36 19.14
CA GLY A 204 2.36 -6.90 17.85
C GLY A 204 2.17 -5.86 16.73
N ASN A 205 2.72 -6.14 15.56
CA ASN A 205 2.58 -5.26 14.40
C ASN A 205 2.74 -6.04 13.10
N LEU A 206 2.15 -5.51 12.03
CA LEU A 206 2.14 -6.14 10.73
C LEU A 206 2.06 -5.09 9.60
N GLN A 207 2.20 -5.54 8.36
CA GLN A 207 2.02 -4.73 7.15
C GLN A 207 2.85 -3.43 7.17
N PRO A 208 4.19 -3.52 7.30
CA PRO A 208 5.06 -2.36 7.35
C PRO A 208 5.07 -1.60 6.02
N ALA A 209 5.16 -0.27 6.10
CA ALA A 209 5.34 0.65 4.99
C ALA A 209 6.65 1.43 5.20
N PRO A 210 7.76 1.04 4.56
CA PRO A 210 9.06 1.66 4.73
C PRO A 210 9.33 2.76 3.72
N VAL A 211 10.19 3.72 4.10
CA VAL A 211 10.88 4.65 3.20
C VAL A 211 12.34 4.79 3.59
N GLU A 212 13.22 5.06 2.64
CA GLU A 212 14.60 5.44 2.91
C GLU A 212 14.69 6.97 3.00
N LEU A 213 14.96 7.49 4.20
CA LEU A 213 15.10 8.93 4.46
C LEU A 213 16.38 9.49 3.84
N SER A 214 17.49 8.82 4.08
CA SER A 214 18.82 9.05 3.51
C SER A 214 19.54 7.72 3.38
N PRO A 215 20.65 7.61 2.63
CA PRO A 215 21.36 6.34 2.44
C PRO A 215 21.56 5.56 3.73
N GLY A 216 20.97 4.36 3.81
CA GLY A 216 21.06 3.48 4.98
C GLY A 216 20.14 3.82 6.15
N HIS A 217 19.49 4.99 6.15
CA HIS A 217 18.56 5.39 7.20
C HIS A 217 17.12 5.23 6.71
N LEU A 218 16.37 4.32 7.31
CA LEU A 218 14.98 4.02 6.97
C LEU A 218 14.04 4.35 8.12
N LEU A 219 12.81 4.72 7.73
CA LEU A 219 11.66 4.85 8.61
C LEU A 219 10.57 3.90 8.12
N ALA A 220 9.90 3.23 9.04
CA ALA A 220 8.71 2.42 8.73
C ALA A 220 7.57 2.77 9.68
N PHE A 221 6.35 2.83 9.13
CA PHE A 221 5.13 2.74 9.91
C PHE A 221 4.49 1.37 9.70
N CYS A 222 3.98 0.77 10.77
CA CYS A 222 3.32 -0.53 10.72
C CYS A 222 1.91 -0.43 11.30
N ARG A 223 1.00 -1.21 10.76
CA ARG A 223 -0.31 -1.46 11.36
C ARG A 223 -0.11 -2.07 12.74
N ARG A 224 -0.85 -1.60 13.77
CA ARG A 224 -0.83 -2.21 15.11
C ARG A 224 -1.44 -3.62 15.09
N GLY A 225 -1.05 -4.44 16.04
CA GLY A 225 -1.68 -5.73 16.33
C GLY A 225 -2.90 -5.63 17.27
N GLY A 226 -3.29 -6.76 17.83
CA GLY A 226 -4.47 -6.90 18.71
C GLY A 226 -5.77 -7.09 17.95
N GLY A 227 -6.90 -6.90 18.63
CA GLY A 227 -8.25 -7.03 18.07
C GLY A 227 -8.69 -5.79 17.26
N TYR A 228 -9.92 -5.89 16.74
CA TYR A 228 -10.57 -4.79 16.00
C TYR A 228 -11.41 -3.88 16.90
N ASP A 229 -11.59 -4.25 18.16
CA ASP A 229 -12.22 -3.36 19.13
C ASP A 229 -11.43 -2.06 19.27
N GLY A 230 -12.12 -0.96 19.45
CA GLY A 230 -11.50 0.34 19.62
C GLY A 230 -10.53 0.31 20.80
N GLN A 231 -9.28 0.65 20.55
CA GLN A 231 -8.23 0.75 21.56
C GLN A 231 -7.89 2.23 21.70
N PRO A 232 -8.21 2.89 22.81
CA PRO A 232 -7.94 4.33 22.99
C PRO A 232 -6.44 4.65 22.95
N ASP A 233 -5.58 3.65 23.11
CA ASP A 233 -4.12 3.73 22.99
C ASP A 233 -3.57 2.92 21.77
N GLY A 234 -4.40 2.65 20.78
CA GLY A 234 -4.02 1.94 19.55
C GLY A 234 -3.40 2.87 18.53
N TRP A 235 -2.07 2.95 18.49
CA TRP A 235 -1.32 3.81 17.59
C TRP A 235 -0.68 3.04 16.43
N LEU A 236 -0.42 3.71 15.30
CA LEU A 236 0.52 3.18 14.32
C LEU A 236 1.87 2.96 14.99
N VAL A 237 2.48 1.83 14.70
CA VAL A 237 3.81 1.49 15.19
C VAL A 237 4.86 2.14 14.28
N ARG A 238 5.82 2.85 14.87
CA ARG A 238 6.94 3.51 14.19
C ARG A 238 8.25 2.81 14.56
N ALA A 239 9.11 2.58 13.58
CA ALA A 239 10.46 2.05 13.79
C ALA A 239 11.45 2.62 12.79
N GLU A 240 12.72 2.66 13.16
CA GLU A 240 13.82 3.10 12.30
C GLU A 240 14.90 2.02 12.15
N SER A 241 15.59 2.08 11.01
CA SER A 241 16.84 1.33 10.74
C SER A 241 17.94 2.31 10.35
N ARG A 242 19.19 2.00 10.72
CA ARG A 242 20.37 2.81 10.43
C ARG A 242 21.42 2.07 9.61
N ASP A 243 21.11 0.88 9.13
CA ASP A 243 22.03 -0.03 8.43
C ASP A 243 21.44 -0.57 7.11
N GLY A 244 20.60 0.22 6.44
CA GLY A 244 19.99 -0.17 5.18
C GLY A 244 18.87 -1.19 5.31
N GLY A 245 18.22 -1.24 6.48
CA GLY A 245 17.09 -2.12 6.75
C GLY A 245 17.47 -3.51 7.25
N LEU A 246 18.74 -3.77 7.53
CA LEU A 246 19.21 -5.06 8.05
C LEU A 246 18.76 -5.30 9.48
N THR A 247 18.87 -4.28 10.34
CA THR A 247 18.34 -4.30 11.71
C THR A 247 17.38 -3.14 11.92
N TRP A 248 16.45 -3.32 12.84
CA TRP A 248 15.42 -2.34 13.17
C TRP A 248 15.36 -2.12 14.67
N GLY A 249 15.14 -0.87 15.06
CA GLY A 249 14.84 -0.50 16.44
C GLY A 249 13.51 -1.09 16.90
N PRO A 250 13.18 -0.96 18.19
CA PRO A 250 11.88 -1.35 18.72
C PRO A 250 10.75 -0.57 18.00
N GLY A 251 9.62 -1.22 17.85
CA GLY A 251 8.41 -0.57 17.37
C GLY A 251 7.76 0.25 18.51
N GLU A 252 7.74 1.56 18.34
CA GLU A 252 7.19 2.53 19.28
C GLU A 252 5.83 3.02 18.82
N ASP A 253 4.95 3.39 19.76
CA ASP A 253 3.69 4.03 19.46
C ASP A 253 3.94 5.41 18.85
N SER A 254 3.35 5.71 17.69
CA SER A 254 3.46 7.01 17.03
C SER A 254 2.37 7.98 17.49
N GLN A 255 2.30 9.16 16.87
CA GLN A 255 1.21 10.12 17.10
C GLN A 255 -0.06 9.85 16.26
N PHE A 256 -0.08 8.81 15.45
CA PHE A 256 -1.20 8.52 14.55
C PHE A 256 -2.06 7.40 15.11
N PRO A 257 -3.38 7.62 15.31
CA PRO A 257 -4.27 6.54 15.72
C PRO A 257 -4.36 5.46 14.65
N ASN A 258 -4.65 4.24 15.08
CA ASN A 258 -4.83 3.12 14.16
C ASN A 258 -5.89 2.12 14.65
N PRO A 259 -6.97 1.91 13.90
CA PRO A 259 -8.03 0.96 14.26
C PRO A 259 -7.67 -0.48 13.85
N ASN A 260 -6.41 -0.89 13.95
CA ASN A 260 -5.92 -2.15 13.39
C ASN A 260 -6.18 -2.21 11.86
N SER A 261 -5.70 -1.20 11.14
CA SER A 261 -5.83 -1.09 9.68
C SER A 261 -4.49 -0.80 9.01
N ALA A 262 -4.38 -1.23 7.75
CA ALA A 262 -3.19 -1.04 6.95
C ALA A 262 -2.89 0.45 6.69
N VAL A 263 -1.62 0.75 6.54
CA VAL A 263 -1.06 2.08 6.27
C VAL A 263 -0.24 2.04 4.97
N GLU A 264 -0.10 3.18 4.31
CA GLU A 264 0.86 3.39 3.22
C GLU A 264 1.75 4.59 3.54
N LEU A 265 3.04 4.44 3.34
CA LEU A 265 4.02 5.52 3.45
C LEU A 265 4.84 5.57 2.17
N ILE A 266 4.90 6.75 1.54
CA ILE A 266 5.74 6.96 0.36
C ILE A 266 6.61 8.19 0.55
N LYS A 267 7.82 8.16 -0.04
CA LYS A 267 8.68 9.32 -0.18
C LYS A 267 8.46 9.93 -1.55
N LEU A 268 8.09 11.20 -1.59
CA LEU A 268 7.88 11.96 -2.80
C LEU A 268 9.22 12.36 -3.45
N ALA A 269 9.20 12.72 -4.72
CA ALA A 269 10.39 13.09 -5.48
C ALA A 269 11.18 14.29 -4.89
N ASN A 270 10.48 15.18 -4.17
CA ASN A 270 11.09 16.32 -3.46
C ASN A 270 11.61 15.94 -2.05
N GLY A 271 11.53 14.69 -1.66
CA GLY A 271 11.97 14.18 -0.36
C GLY A 271 10.93 14.26 0.76
N HIS A 272 9.77 14.88 0.54
CA HIS A 272 8.67 14.89 1.51
C HIS A 272 8.08 13.49 1.70
N LEU A 273 7.48 13.24 2.85
CA LEU A 273 6.84 11.97 3.17
C LEU A 273 5.33 12.12 3.18
N LEU A 274 4.64 11.21 2.52
CA LEU A 274 3.19 11.12 2.53
C LEU A 274 2.78 9.83 3.23
N LEU A 275 2.06 9.96 4.34
CA LEU A 275 1.45 8.88 5.11
C LEU A 275 -0.04 8.85 4.82
N ILE A 276 -0.59 7.69 4.45
CA ILE A 276 -2.02 7.47 4.21
C ILE A 276 -2.51 6.41 5.21
N TYR A 277 -3.47 6.79 6.05
CA TYR A 277 -3.90 5.99 7.20
C TYR A 277 -5.36 6.25 7.58
N ASN A 278 -5.93 5.45 8.47
CA ASN A 278 -7.23 5.76 9.07
C ASN A 278 -7.02 6.58 10.34
N ASP A 279 -7.55 7.81 10.35
CA ASP A 279 -7.43 8.76 11.46
C ASP A 279 -8.51 8.48 12.53
N SER A 280 -8.43 7.30 13.13
CA SER A 280 -9.38 6.78 14.11
C SER A 280 -8.74 5.70 14.96
N PHE A 281 -9.20 5.52 16.20
CA PHE A 281 -8.81 4.42 17.08
C PHE A 281 -9.69 3.17 16.90
N SER A 282 -10.88 3.32 16.34
CA SER A 282 -11.91 2.28 16.32
C SER A 282 -12.37 1.87 14.92
N GLU A 283 -12.41 2.79 13.96
CA GLU A 283 -13.04 2.57 12.67
C GLU A 283 -12.12 2.85 11.49
N ARG A 284 -12.34 2.18 10.37
CA ARG A 284 -11.61 2.43 9.11
C ARG A 284 -12.18 3.63 8.34
N THR A 285 -12.55 4.67 9.08
CA THR A 285 -13.01 5.97 8.60
C THR A 285 -12.61 7.05 9.62
N PRO A 286 -12.18 8.26 9.18
CA PRO A 286 -11.88 8.62 7.79
C PRO A 286 -10.57 7.99 7.29
N LEU A 287 -10.39 7.93 5.96
CA LEU A 287 -9.09 7.75 5.34
C LEU A 287 -8.45 9.12 5.19
N ALA A 288 -7.27 9.30 5.77
CA ALA A 288 -6.55 10.57 5.82
C ALA A 288 -5.17 10.46 5.19
N ALA A 289 -4.66 11.58 4.70
CA ALA A 289 -3.28 11.79 4.31
C ALA A 289 -2.61 12.77 5.27
N ALA A 290 -1.39 12.48 5.69
CA ALA A 290 -0.53 13.40 6.43
C ALA A 290 0.78 13.62 5.66
N LEU A 291 1.28 14.86 5.62
CA LEU A 291 2.49 15.23 4.90
C LEU A 291 3.56 15.73 5.88
N SER A 292 4.76 15.19 5.77
CA SER A 292 5.95 15.65 6.47
C SER A 292 6.97 16.20 5.48
N MET A 293 7.55 17.35 5.82
CA MET A 293 8.57 18.03 5.02
C MET A 293 9.98 17.95 5.67
N ASP A 294 10.09 17.30 6.81
CA ASP A 294 11.29 17.26 7.66
C ASP A 294 11.76 15.84 8.01
N GLY A 295 11.43 14.87 7.14
CA GLY A 295 11.85 13.47 7.30
C GLY A 295 11.06 12.72 8.38
N GLY A 296 9.79 13.07 8.58
CA GLY A 296 8.89 12.37 9.50
C GLY A 296 8.98 12.84 10.96
N LYS A 297 9.62 13.98 11.23
CA LYS A 297 9.69 14.58 12.58
C LYS A 297 8.39 15.29 12.92
N THR A 298 7.86 16.09 11.99
CA THR A 298 6.57 16.77 12.12
C THR A 298 5.68 16.50 10.89
N TRP A 299 4.36 16.61 11.09
CA TRP A 299 3.33 16.33 10.08
C TRP A 299 2.29 17.45 10.07
N PRO A 300 2.67 18.67 9.60
CA PRO A 300 1.84 19.86 9.72
C PRO A 300 0.63 19.89 8.78
N VAL A 301 0.58 19.03 7.78
CA VAL A 301 -0.53 18.98 6.82
C VAL A 301 -1.28 17.67 7.02
N LYS A 302 -2.61 17.78 7.18
CA LYS A 302 -3.54 16.64 7.19
C LYS A 302 -4.72 16.93 6.27
N LYS A 303 -5.04 15.99 5.38
CA LYS A 303 -6.17 16.07 4.44
C LYS A 303 -7.00 14.81 4.56
N ILE A 304 -8.31 14.95 4.65
CA ILE A 304 -9.25 13.84 4.55
C ILE A 304 -9.42 13.48 3.08
N LEU A 305 -9.15 12.22 2.74
CA LEU A 305 -9.26 11.68 1.37
C LEU A 305 -10.64 11.04 1.13
N ALA A 306 -11.17 10.37 2.14
CA ALA A 306 -12.50 9.78 2.10
C ALA A 306 -13.08 9.70 3.52
N SER A 307 -14.39 9.97 3.64
CA SER A 307 -15.10 9.93 4.93
C SER A 307 -16.59 9.60 4.71
N GLY A 308 -17.30 9.34 5.80
CA GLY A 308 -18.72 9.03 5.80
C GLY A 308 -19.01 7.65 6.42
N PRO A 309 -20.24 7.16 6.34
CA PRO A 309 -20.68 5.90 6.95
C PRO A 309 -20.19 4.69 6.13
N ASN A 310 -18.90 4.61 5.90
CA ASN A 310 -18.25 3.58 5.10
C ASN A 310 -16.91 3.19 5.73
N SER A 311 -16.40 2.04 5.36
CA SER A 311 -15.08 1.54 5.74
C SER A 311 -14.11 1.73 4.57
N TYR A 312 -13.02 2.46 4.79
CA TYR A 312 -11.96 2.69 3.81
C TYR A 312 -10.70 1.97 4.26
N ALA A 313 -10.18 1.06 3.47
CA ALA A 313 -9.10 0.20 3.91
C ALA A 313 -8.05 -0.05 2.82
N TYR A 314 -6.89 -0.51 3.24
CA TYR A 314 -5.80 -0.98 2.40
C TYR A 314 -5.33 0.05 1.36
N PRO A 315 -4.93 1.26 1.77
CA PRO A 315 -4.32 2.21 0.84
C PRO A 315 -3.05 1.64 0.22
N SER A 316 -2.85 1.87 -1.07
CA SER A 316 -1.59 1.63 -1.78
C SER A 316 -1.36 2.75 -2.78
N ALA A 317 -0.21 3.42 -2.71
CA ALA A 317 0.06 4.62 -3.48
C ALA A 317 1.48 4.62 -4.08
N PHE A 318 1.65 5.39 -5.14
CA PHE A 318 2.95 5.78 -5.67
C PHE A 318 2.86 7.16 -6.32
N GLN A 319 3.98 7.84 -6.43
CA GLN A 319 4.08 9.08 -7.23
C GLN A 319 4.59 8.75 -8.63
N ALA A 320 3.84 9.19 -9.64
CA ALA A 320 4.24 9.07 -11.04
C ALA A 320 5.26 10.14 -11.41
N PRO A 321 6.01 9.98 -12.54
CA PRO A 321 7.00 10.96 -12.97
C PRO A 321 6.44 12.36 -13.26
N ASP A 322 5.15 12.50 -13.56
CA ASP A 322 4.46 13.77 -13.74
C ASP A 322 4.09 14.48 -12.41
N GLY A 323 4.52 13.91 -11.29
CA GLY A 323 4.28 14.42 -9.93
C GLY A 323 2.93 14.03 -9.33
N LYS A 324 2.04 13.40 -10.10
CA LYS A 324 0.76 12.92 -9.59
C LYS A 324 0.95 11.72 -8.68
N ILE A 325 0.15 11.68 -7.64
CA ILE A 325 0.07 10.58 -6.70
C ILE A 325 -1.16 9.74 -7.09
N HIS A 326 -0.93 8.47 -7.38
CA HIS A 326 -1.96 7.49 -7.63
C HIS A 326 -2.16 6.67 -6.37
N LEU A 327 -3.39 6.66 -5.85
CA LEU A 327 -3.80 5.94 -4.66
C LEU A 327 -4.95 5.00 -4.99
N VAL A 328 -4.82 3.72 -4.66
CA VAL A 328 -5.95 2.80 -4.61
C VAL A 328 -6.28 2.45 -3.16
N TYR A 329 -7.56 2.28 -2.87
CA TYR A 329 -8.06 1.83 -1.57
C TYR A 329 -9.40 1.11 -1.75
N THR A 330 -9.79 0.31 -0.78
CA THR A 330 -11.09 -0.38 -0.81
C THR A 330 -12.13 0.32 0.03
N SER A 331 -13.38 0.22 -0.38
CA SER A 331 -14.57 0.67 0.35
C SER A 331 -15.67 -0.40 0.33
N ASP A 332 -16.86 -0.08 0.86
CA ASP A 332 -18.04 -0.94 0.87
C ASP A 332 -17.72 -2.32 1.43
N GLU A 333 -17.22 -2.36 2.65
CA GLU A 333 -16.79 -3.62 3.29
C GLU A 333 -15.78 -4.41 2.42
N ARG A 334 -14.89 -3.70 1.74
CA ARG A 334 -13.86 -4.27 0.85
C ARG A 334 -14.42 -4.89 -0.44
N LYS A 335 -15.61 -4.49 -0.88
CA LYS A 335 -16.23 -4.95 -2.13
C LYS A 335 -15.93 -4.04 -3.32
N THR A 336 -15.49 -2.81 -3.05
CA THR A 336 -15.20 -1.79 -4.07
C THR A 336 -13.73 -1.36 -4.01
N ILE A 337 -13.09 -1.27 -5.17
CA ILE A 337 -11.76 -0.68 -5.35
C ILE A 337 -11.94 0.71 -5.93
N ASN A 338 -11.36 1.71 -5.27
CA ASN A 338 -11.34 3.10 -5.70
C ASN A 338 -9.92 3.50 -6.13
N HIS A 339 -9.82 4.44 -7.06
CA HIS A 339 -8.58 5.05 -7.50
C HIS A 339 -8.69 6.56 -7.39
N ALA A 340 -7.86 7.17 -6.57
CA ALA A 340 -7.75 8.62 -6.43
C ALA A 340 -6.46 9.11 -7.08
N VAL A 341 -6.54 10.30 -7.72
CA VAL A 341 -5.37 10.96 -8.32
C VAL A 341 -5.32 12.39 -7.80
N PHE A 342 -4.18 12.79 -7.26
CA PHE A 342 -3.94 14.11 -6.71
C PHE A 342 -2.44 14.44 -6.73
N THR A 343 -2.10 15.69 -6.45
CA THR A 343 -0.73 16.16 -6.27
C THR A 343 -0.45 16.51 -4.81
N GLU A 344 0.80 16.74 -4.46
CA GLU A 344 1.13 17.26 -3.12
C GLU A 344 0.46 18.61 -2.84
N ALA A 345 0.30 19.45 -3.87
CA ALA A 345 -0.35 20.75 -3.73
C ALA A 345 -1.82 20.63 -3.30
N ASP A 346 -2.53 19.61 -3.80
CA ASP A 346 -3.94 19.36 -3.46
C ASP A 346 -4.14 18.99 -1.98
N LEU A 347 -3.10 18.49 -1.32
CA LEU A 347 -3.12 18.18 0.12
C LEU A 347 -3.03 19.44 0.99
N LYS A 348 -2.41 20.50 0.47
CA LYS A 348 -2.16 21.76 1.19
C LYS A 348 -3.30 22.77 1.05
N THR A 349 -4.22 22.52 0.13
CA THR A 349 -5.43 23.36 0.00
C THR A 349 -6.44 23.01 1.10
N PRO A 350 -7.15 24.01 1.65
CA PRO A 350 -8.16 23.82 2.69
C PRO A 350 -9.27 22.84 2.31
#